data_d867a295d7fcfe33951c57f614b87ba0
#
_entry.id   d867a295d7fcfe33951c57f614b87ba0
#
_cell.length_a   1.000
_cell.length_b   1.000
_cell.length_c   1.000
_cell.angle_alpha   90.00
_cell.angle_beta   90.00
_cell.angle_gamma   90.00
#
_symmetry.space_group_name_H-M   'P 1'
#
loop_
_entity.id
_entity.type
_entity.pdbx_description
1 polymer ?
#
loop_
_entity_poly.entity_id
_entity_poly.type
_entity_poly.pdbx_seq_one_letter_code
_entity_poly.pdbx_strand_id
1 'polypeptide(L)'
;RDRDDEYMKARSADVKDISERLVRNLSGEGDNDLSSMEPSIIVADDLSPSETVQMDKEKILAFVTVHGSTNSHTAILARMMNIPALIGVPMDLNGLKTGMTAVVDGFSGQVIFEPEEDVQKETEKRMQEEAEKQKLLEELKGKENVTPDGRKINIYANIGSVGDLGYVMENDAGGIGLFRSEFLYLGRNDFPTEEEQFQAYKQAVQTMAGKKVIIRTLDIGADKQVEYFNLGKEENPALGYRAIRICLKQPEIFLSLIHISEPTRRSYIS
;
A
#
# COMPACT_ATOMS: atom_id res chain seq x y z
N ARG A 1 -2.34 25.25 12.68
CA ARG A 1 -0.95 24.86 12.37
C ARG A 1 -0.07 24.60 13.59
N ASP A 2 -0.51 24.90 14.81
CA ASP A 2 0.33 24.93 16.02
C ASP A 2 0.03 23.82 17.05
N ARG A 3 -0.39 22.66 16.61
CA ARG A 3 -0.45 21.48 17.49
C ARG A 3 0.52 20.42 16.97
N ASP A 4 1.46 20.05 17.82
CA ASP A 4 2.51 19.03 17.58
C ASP A 4 1.97 17.59 17.49
N ASP A 5 0.73 17.41 17.11
CA ASP A 5 0.05 16.14 16.96
C ASP A 5 0.10 15.73 15.47
N GLU A 6 0.84 14.67 15.15
CA GLU A 6 0.96 14.13 13.79
C GLU A 6 -0.41 13.78 13.17
N TYR A 7 -1.37 13.35 13.99
CA TYR A 7 -2.73 13.07 13.57
C TYR A 7 -3.46 14.34 13.11
N MET A 8 -3.28 15.45 13.83
CA MET A 8 -3.87 16.74 13.45
C MET A 8 -3.15 17.37 12.25
N LYS A 9 -1.86 17.08 12.06
CA LYS A 9 -1.11 17.49 10.85
C LYS A 9 -1.64 16.77 9.61
N ALA A 10 -1.89 15.46 9.68
CA ALA A 10 -2.50 14.71 8.59
C ALA A 10 -3.90 15.23 8.23
N ARG A 11 -4.75 15.50 9.26
CA ARG A 11 -6.09 16.09 9.05
C ARG A 11 -6.05 17.55 8.57
N SER A 12 -4.98 18.27 8.80
CA SER A 12 -4.86 19.63 8.26
C SER A 12 -4.77 19.64 6.73
N ALA A 13 -4.22 18.59 6.13
CA ALA A 13 -4.20 18.42 4.68
C ALA A 13 -5.62 18.22 4.13
N ASP A 14 -6.44 17.38 4.77
CA ASP A 14 -7.84 17.15 4.37
C ASP A 14 -8.68 18.44 4.45
N VAL A 15 -8.51 19.22 5.52
CA VAL A 15 -9.21 20.51 5.70
C VAL A 15 -8.75 21.53 4.64
N LYS A 16 -7.46 21.56 4.33
CA LYS A 16 -6.90 22.42 3.28
C LYS A 16 -7.49 22.04 1.92
N ASP A 17 -7.52 20.76 1.58
CA ASP A 17 -8.11 20.23 0.34
C ASP A 17 -9.58 20.64 0.18
N ILE A 18 -10.40 20.44 1.22
CA ILE A 18 -11.80 20.85 1.21
C ILE A 18 -11.93 22.37 1.03
N SER A 19 -11.08 23.16 1.69
CA SER A 19 -11.12 24.62 1.61
C SER A 19 -10.72 25.12 0.22
N GLU A 20 -9.68 24.57 -0.37
CA GLU A 20 -9.21 24.92 -1.72
C GLU A 20 -10.23 24.52 -2.78
N ARG A 21 -10.86 23.36 -2.65
CA ARG A 21 -11.95 22.91 -3.52
C ARG A 21 -13.18 23.84 -3.42
N LEU A 22 -13.53 24.27 -2.20
CA LEU A 22 -14.62 25.23 -2.01
C LEU A 22 -14.31 26.56 -2.69
N VAL A 23 -13.09 27.09 -2.54
CA VAL A 23 -12.64 28.32 -3.18
C VAL A 23 -12.67 28.21 -4.69
N ARG A 24 -12.14 27.12 -5.29
CA ARG A 24 -12.19 26.87 -6.73
C ARG A 24 -13.62 26.82 -7.28
N ASN A 25 -14.51 26.10 -6.60
CA ASN A 25 -15.92 26.04 -7.00
C ASN A 25 -16.62 27.41 -6.92
N LEU A 26 -16.23 28.28 -5.99
CA LEU A 26 -16.78 29.63 -5.85
C LEU A 26 -16.16 30.63 -6.83
N SER A 27 -14.90 30.46 -7.21
CA SER A 27 -14.20 31.33 -8.16
C SER A 27 -14.58 31.05 -9.63
N GLY A 28 -15.23 29.91 -9.88
CA GLY A 28 -15.59 29.49 -11.26
C GLY A 28 -14.37 29.09 -12.09
N GLU A 29 -13.21 28.87 -11.46
CA GLU A 29 -12.07 28.22 -12.07
C GLU A 29 -12.43 26.75 -12.29
N GLY A 30 -12.61 26.38 -13.56
CA GLY A 30 -12.95 25.00 -13.94
C GLY A 30 -11.91 24.03 -13.39
N ASP A 31 -12.35 22.85 -12.99
CA ASP A 31 -11.44 21.76 -12.69
C ASP A 31 -10.48 21.60 -13.89
N ASN A 32 -9.18 21.63 -13.63
CA ASN A 32 -8.22 21.18 -14.63
C ASN A 32 -8.61 19.75 -14.95
N ASP A 33 -9.10 19.51 -16.16
CA ASP A 33 -9.54 18.20 -16.61
C ASP A 33 -8.32 17.29 -16.77
N LEU A 34 -7.89 16.72 -15.65
CA LEU A 34 -6.78 15.78 -15.59
C LEU A 34 -7.12 14.44 -16.27
N SER A 35 -8.37 14.24 -16.67
CA SER A 35 -8.82 13.02 -17.36
C SER A 35 -8.40 13.00 -18.84
N SER A 36 -8.15 14.16 -19.44
CA SER A 36 -7.77 14.31 -20.87
C SER A 36 -6.27 14.42 -21.13
N MET A 37 -5.42 14.27 -20.09
CA MET A 37 -3.97 14.38 -20.21
C MET A 37 -3.36 13.26 -21.06
N GLU A 38 -2.28 13.55 -21.77
CA GLU A 38 -1.41 12.54 -22.38
C GLU A 38 -0.58 11.80 -21.29
N PRO A 39 -0.04 10.60 -21.57
CA PRO A 39 0.81 9.88 -20.62
C PRO A 39 1.96 10.77 -20.12
N SER A 40 1.99 11.03 -18.81
CA SER A 40 2.84 12.09 -18.26
C SER A 40 3.38 11.74 -16.87
N ILE A 41 4.52 12.32 -16.55
CA ILE A 41 5.07 12.40 -15.19
C ILE A 41 4.38 13.57 -14.48
N ILE A 42 3.78 13.32 -13.33
CA ILE A 42 3.12 14.35 -12.52
C ILE A 42 4.14 14.92 -11.53
N VAL A 43 4.38 16.23 -11.67
CA VAL A 43 5.27 16.98 -10.79
C VAL A 43 4.45 18.03 -10.05
N ALA A 44 4.47 18.00 -8.72
CA ALA A 44 3.67 18.89 -7.89
C ALA A 44 4.40 19.28 -6.58
N ASP A 45 3.92 20.31 -5.92
CA ASP A 45 4.36 20.66 -4.56
C ASP A 45 3.93 19.58 -3.57
N ASP A 46 2.65 19.24 -3.58
CA ASP A 46 2.02 18.09 -2.93
C ASP A 46 0.77 17.72 -3.74
N LEU A 47 0.23 16.55 -3.53
CA LEU A 47 -0.99 16.09 -4.20
C LEU A 47 -2.05 15.75 -3.16
N SER A 48 -3.19 16.38 -3.29
CA SER A 48 -4.35 16.09 -2.46
C SER A 48 -5.04 14.78 -2.85
N PRO A 49 -5.77 14.14 -1.93
CA PRO A 49 -6.57 12.96 -2.24
C PRO A 49 -7.58 13.20 -3.37
N SER A 50 -8.19 14.38 -3.43
CA SER A 50 -9.18 14.72 -4.46
C SER A 50 -8.57 14.86 -5.85
N GLU A 51 -7.36 15.40 -5.96
CA GLU A 51 -6.63 15.47 -7.22
C GLU A 51 -6.23 14.09 -7.73
N THR A 52 -5.74 13.23 -6.84
CA THR A 52 -5.32 11.88 -7.22
C THR A 52 -6.49 10.97 -7.68
N VAL A 53 -7.70 11.20 -7.18
CA VAL A 53 -8.90 10.45 -7.61
C VAL A 53 -9.36 10.85 -9.01
N GLN A 54 -9.14 12.10 -9.42
CA GLN A 54 -9.56 12.63 -10.73
C GLN A 54 -8.60 12.26 -11.87
N MET A 55 -7.38 11.80 -11.55
CA MET A 55 -6.37 11.44 -12.54
C MET A 55 -6.73 10.13 -13.25
N ASP A 56 -6.50 10.11 -14.56
CA ASP A 56 -6.53 8.87 -15.33
C ASP A 56 -5.27 8.04 -15.01
N LYS A 57 -5.46 6.99 -14.23
CA LYS A 57 -4.36 6.16 -13.72
C LYS A 57 -3.54 5.50 -14.83
N GLU A 58 -4.13 5.24 -15.98
CA GLU A 58 -3.42 4.60 -17.12
C GLU A 58 -2.45 5.56 -17.81
N LYS A 59 -2.61 6.86 -17.57
CA LYS A 59 -1.79 7.93 -18.17
C LYS A 59 -0.72 8.48 -17.24
N ILE A 60 -0.65 8.03 -16.00
CA ILE A 60 0.37 8.46 -15.05
C ILE A 60 1.59 7.57 -15.16
N LEU A 61 2.73 8.14 -15.54
CA LEU A 61 3.98 7.41 -15.69
C LEU A 61 4.82 7.43 -14.41
N ALA A 62 4.79 8.50 -13.65
CA ALA A 62 5.47 8.63 -12.36
C ALA A 62 4.93 9.83 -11.57
N PHE A 63 5.23 9.87 -10.25
CA PHE A 63 5.00 11.03 -9.40
C PHE A 63 6.32 11.61 -8.88
N VAL A 64 6.40 12.93 -8.85
CA VAL A 64 7.48 13.68 -8.18
C VAL A 64 6.84 14.77 -7.33
N THR A 65 7.04 14.75 -6.01
CA THR A 65 6.50 15.79 -5.12
C THR A 65 7.60 16.42 -4.27
N VAL A 66 7.50 17.74 -4.05
CA VAL A 66 8.41 18.49 -3.19
C VAL A 66 8.11 18.20 -1.71
N HIS A 67 6.83 18.11 -1.38
CA HIS A 67 6.37 17.79 -0.03
C HIS A 67 5.72 16.40 0.02
N GLY A 68 5.39 15.96 1.23
CA GLY A 68 4.80 14.66 1.49
C GLY A 68 5.73 13.70 2.22
N SER A 69 5.24 12.50 2.44
CA SER A 69 5.98 11.43 3.10
C SER A 69 5.75 10.09 2.40
N THR A 70 6.52 9.07 2.76
CA THR A 70 6.36 7.71 2.25
C THR A 70 5.00 7.08 2.57
N ASN A 71 4.23 7.69 3.46
CA ASN A 71 2.87 7.30 3.83
C ASN A 71 1.80 8.26 3.28
N SER A 72 2.16 9.22 2.43
CA SER A 72 1.21 10.12 1.78
C SER A 72 0.29 9.36 0.81
N HIS A 73 -0.86 9.94 0.49
CA HIS A 73 -1.80 9.36 -0.50
C HIS A 73 -1.13 9.12 -1.85
N THR A 74 -0.28 10.05 -2.29
CA THR A 74 0.50 9.91 -3.53
C THR A 74 1.43 8.70 -3.50
N ALA A 75 2.14 8.49 -2.39
CA ALA A 75 3.02 7.34 -2.23
C ALA A 75 2.25 6.01 -2.21
N ILE A 76 1.09 5.98 -1.57
CA ILE A 76 0.21 4.81 -1.55
C ILE A 76 -0.32 4.52 -2.96
N LEU A 77 -0.80 5.54 -3.65
CA LEU A 77 -1.32 5.42 -5.02
C LEU A 77 -0.23 4.90 -5.99
N ALA A 78 0.96 5.47 -5.94
CA ALA A 78 2.08 5.02 -6.77
C ALA A 78 2.42 3.54 -6.56
N ARG A 79 2.43 3.09 -5.30
CA ARG A 79 2.63 1.66 -4.98
C ARG A 79 1.51 0.79 -5.54
N MET A 80 0.25 1.23 -5.42
CA MET A 80 -0.90 0.49 -5.98
C MET A 80 -0.85 0.39 -7.50
N MET A 81 -0.28 1.41 -8.16
CA MET A 81 -0.14 1.45 -9.61
C MET A 81 1.17 0.82 -10.10
N ASN A 82 2.07 0.45 -9.19
CA ASN A 82 3.41 -0.04 -9.49
C ASN A 82 4.21 0.89 -10.40
N ILE A 83 4.14 2.20 -10.16
CA ILE A 83 4.87 3.24 -10.90
C ILE A 83 5.90 3.93 -10.00
N PRO A 84 6.97 4.52 -10.57
CA PRO A 84 7.95 5.29 -9.83
C PRO A 84 7.32 6.48 -9.10
N ALA A 85 7.76 6.74 -7.86
CA ALA A 85 7.39 7.94 -7.13
C ALA A 85 8.56 8.46 -6.30
N LEU A 86 8.88 9.72 -6.45
CA LEU A 86 9.84 10.45 -5.66
C LEU A 86 9.08 11.46 -4.80
N ILE A 87 9.12 11.26 -3.50
CA ILE A 87 8.36 12.06 -2.53
C ILE A 87 9.34 12.85 -1.64
N GLY A 88 9.07 14.14 -1.45
CA GLY A 88 9.93 15.00 -0.64
C GLY A 88 11.21 15.42 -1.36
N VAL A 89 11.17 15.59 -2.66
CA VAL A 89 12.33 16.02 -3.47
C VAL A 89 12.60 17.49 -3.24
N PRO A 90 13.80 17.90 -2.77
CA PRO A 90 14.14 19.30 -2.54
C PRO A 90 14.41 20.02 -3.88
N MET A 91 13.37 20.51 -4.53
CA MET A 91 13.46 21.17 -5.84
C MET A 91 12.55 22.40 -5.92
N ASP A 92 12.90 23.33 -6.81
CA ASP A 92 12.09 24.50 -7.15
C ASP A 92 11.26 24.21 -8.40
N LEU A 93 9.94 24.37 -8.29
CA LEU A 93 9.00 24.15 -9.38
C LEU A 93 8.93 25.32 -10.37
N ASN A 94 9.41 26.52 -10.02
CA ASN A 94 9.24 27.74 -10.80
C ASN A 94 9.88 27.69 -12.19
N GLY A 95 10.86 26.81 -12.41
CA GLY A 95 11.54 26.63 -13.70
C GLY A 95 10.91 25.56 -14.59
N LEU A 96 9.98 24.77 -14.07
CA LEU A 96 9.38 23.65 -14.79
C LEU A 96 8.18 24.09 -15.62
N LYS A 97 8.01 23.46 -16.78
CA LYS A 97 6.89 23.70 -17.69
C LYS A 97 6.28 22.38 -18.13
N THR A 98 4.97 22.37 -18.28
CA THR A 98 4.27 21.23 -18.89
C THR A 98 4.82 20.96 -20.28
N GLY A 99 5.09 19.71 -20.61
CA GLY A 99 5.66 19.28 -21.88
C GLY A 99 7.19 19.14 -21.87
N MET A 100 7.87 19.46 -20.76
CA MET A 100 9.30 19.14 -20.61
C MET A 100 9.51 17.63 -20.52
N THR A 101 10.59 17.16 -21.12
CA THR A 101 11.03 15.76 -20.97
C THR A 101 11.68 15.54 -19.61
N ALA A 102 11.35 14.44 -18.95
CA ALA A 102 11.99 14.08 -17.69
C ALA A 102 12.21 12.57 -17.56
N VAL A 103 13.24 12.20 -16.83
CA VAL A 103 13.52 10.84 -16.39
C VAL A 103 13.31 10.76 -14.88
N VAL A 104 12.53 9.78 -14.43
CA VAL A 104 12.30 9.48 -13.01
C VAL A 104 12.76 8.06 -12.72
N ASP A 105 13.78 7.93 -11.91
CA ASP A 105 14.29 6.63 -11.46
C ASP A 105 13.94 6.40 -9.99
N GLY A 106 12.94 5.59 -9.73
CA GLY A 106 12.48 5.24 -8.39
C GLY A 106 13.47 4.34 -7.61
N PHE A 107 14.43 3.70 -8.28
CA PHE A 107 15.45 2.86 -7.63
C PHE A 107 16.61 3.70 -7.10
N SER A 108 17.13 4.62 -7.92
CA SER A 108 18.21 5.52 -7.51
C SER A 108 17.70 6.74 -6.74
N GLY A 109 16.41 7.02 -6.79
CA GLY A 109 15.81 8.21 -6.17
C GLY A 109 16.15 9.50 -6.92
N GLN A 110 16.34 9.46 -8.24
CA GLN A 110 16.74 10.59 -9.06
C GLN A 110 15.64 11.03 -10.02
N VAL A 111 15.55 12.36 -10.22
CA VAL A 111 14.79 12.96 -11.29
C VAL A 111 15.71 13.86 -12.10
N ILE A 112 15.65 13.76 -13.43
CA ILE A 112 16.44 14.56 -14.37
C ILE A 112 15.45 15.19 -15.34
N PHE A 113 15.42 16.53 -15.38
CA PHE A 113 14.64 17.30 -16.35
C PHE A 113 15.53 17.66 -17.54
N GLU A 114 14.95 17.63 -18.75
CA GLU A 114 15.66 17.86 -20.01
C GLU A 114 16.96 17.04 -20.08
N PRO A 115 16.88 15.68 -19.93
CA PRO A 115 18.05 14.82 -19.94
C PRO A 115 18.78 14.93 -21.27
N GLU A 116 20.12 14.80 -21.24
CA GLU A 116 20.93 14.67 -22.45
C GLU A 116 20.55 13.41 -23.23
N GLU A 117 20.76 13.40 -24.53
CA GLU A 117 20.34 12.29 -25.42
C GLU A 117 20.88 10.91 -24.98
N ASP A 118 22.08 10.87 -24.45
CA ASP A 118 22.73 9.62 -23.99
C ASP A 118 22.01 9.07 -22.76
N VAL A 119 21.62 9.94 -21.81
CA VAL A 119 20.87 9.57 -20.60
C VAL A 119 19.47 9.07 -20.99
N GLN A 120 18.84 9.74 -21.95
CA GLN A 120 17.54 9.33 -22.47
C GLN A 120 17.61 7.95 -23.13
N LYS A 121 18.56 7.73 -24.02
CA LYS A 121 18.77 6.45 -24.70
C LYS A 121 19.09 5.30 -23.73
N GLU A 122 19.93 5.56 -22.72
CA GLU A 122 20.25 4.57 -21.70
C GLU A 122 19.03 4.22 -20.86
N THR A 123 18.23 5.22 -20.49
CA THR A 123 16.98 5.02 -19.74
C THR A 123 15.96 4.23 -20.55
N GLU A 124 15.76 4.57 -21.82
CA GLU A 124 14.86 3.84 -22.72
C GLU A 124 15.29 2.37 -22.87
N LYS A 125 16.60 2.11 -23.00
CA LYS A 125 17.13 0.76 -23.04
C LYS A 125 16.84 -0.02 -21.75
N ARG A 126 17.08 0.60 -20.57
CA ARG A 126 16.77 -0.03 -19.27
C ARG A 126 15.29 -0.32 -19.13
N MET A 127 14.42 0.59 -19.58
CA MET A 127 12.96 0.39 -19.55
C MET A 127 12.56 -0.79 -20.46
N GLN A 128 13.17 -0.94 -21.63
CA GLN A 128 12.92 -2.08 -22.52
C GLN A 128 13.38 -3.40 -21.90
N GLU A 129 14.60 -3.44 -21.35
CA GLU A 129 15.14 -4.62 -20.66
C GLU A 129 14.25 -5.05 -19.46
N GLU A 130 13.74 -4.08 -18.70
CA GLU A 130 12.84 -4.36 -17.57
C GLU A 130 11.46 -4.82 -18.04
N ALA A 131 10.92 -4.25 -19.12
CA ALA A 131 9.66 -4.70 -19.73
C ALA A 131 9.77 -6.12 -20.31
N GLU A 132 10.89 -6.45 -20.94
CA GLU A 132 11.15 -7.83 -21.41
C GLU A 132 11.25 -8.81 -20.24
N LYS A 133 11.94 -8.43 -19.20
CA LYS A 133 12.05 -9.23 -17.97
C LYS A 133 10.69 -9.43 -17.29
N GLN A 134 9.89 -8.38 -17.21
CA GLN A 134 8.52 -8.46 -16.68
C GLN A 134 7.67 -9.42 -17.52
N LYS A 135 7.76 -9.35 -18.83
CA LYS A 135 7.07 -10.27 -19.74
C LYS A 135 7.49 -11.73 -19.53
N LEU A 136 8.80 -11.97 -19.35
CA LEU A 136 9.30 -13.31 -19.03
C LEU A 136 8.76 -13.81 -17.68
N LEU A 137 8.64 -12.94 -16.68
CA LEU A 137 8.05 -13.29 -15.38
C LEU A 137 6.56 -13.63 -15.52
N GLU A 138 5.83 -12.93 -16.39
CA GLU A 138 4.43 -13.25 -16.67
C GLU A 138 4.26 -14.63 -17.31
N GLU A 139 5.18 -15.05 -18.16
CA GLU A 139 5.19 -16.39 -18.75
C GLU A 139 5.39 -17.52 -17.72
N LEU A 140 5.87 -17.18 -16.51
CA LEU A 140 6.01 -18.14 -15.41
C LEU A 140 4.71 -18.36 -14.64
N LYS A 141 3.72 -17.50 -14.79
CA LYS A 141 2.40 -17.66 -14.14
C LYS A 141 1.78 -18.99 -14.58
N GLY A 142 1.23 -19.73 -13.64
CA GLY A 142 0.65 -21.06 -13.88
C GLY A 142 1.66 -22.21 -13.99
N LYS A 143 2.96 -21.95 -14.00
CA LYS A 143 3.98 -23.00 -14.01
C LYS A 143 4.32 -23.44 -12.58
N GLU A 144 4.69 -24.71 -12.44
CA GLU A 144 5.17 -25.21 -11.15
C GLU A 144 6.52 -24.60 -10.79
N ASN A 145 6.63 -24.17 -9.52
CA ASN A 145 7.90 -23.66 -8.97
C ASN A 145 8.81 -24.84 -8.64
N VAL A 146 9.74 -25.14 -9.53
CA VAL A 146 10.66 -26.27 -9.41
C VAL A 146 12.09 -25.77 -9.53
N THR A 147 12.96 -26.21 -8.63
CA THR A 147 14.40 -25.93 -8.72
C THR A 147 15.05 -26.70 -9.85
N PRO A 148 16.27 -26.34 -10.33
CA PRO A 148 16.95 -27.06 -11.41
C PRO A 148 17.21 -28.54 -11.14
N ASP A 149 17.30 -28.94 -9.86
CA ASP A 149 17.41 -30.33 -9.41
C ASP A 149 16.07 -31.06 -9.27
N GLY A 150 14.97 -30.44 -9.70
CA GLY A 150 13.64 -31.05 -9.72
C GLY A 150 12.85 -30.95 -8.41
N ARG A 151 13.32 -30.20 -7.42
CA ARG A 151 12.61 -30.04 -6.15
C ARG A 151 11.50 -28.99 -6.28
N LYS A 152 10.27 -29.37 -5.93
CA LYS A 152 9.12 -28.46 -5.90
C LYS A 152 9.18 -27.52 -4.68
N ILE A 153 9.05 -26.22 -4.92
CA ILE A 153 9.01 -25.18 -3.91
C ILE A 153 7.63 -24.53 -3.90
N ASN A 154 7.01 -24.47 -2.73
CA ASN A 154 5.74 -23.77 -2.56
C ASN A 154 6.01 -22.29 -2.25
N ILE A 155 5.48 -21.40 -3.08
CA ILE A 155 5.58 -19.95 -2.90
C ILE A 155 4.20 -19.42 -2.51
N TYR A 156 4.13 -18.73 -1.37
CA TYR A 156 2.91 -18.18 -0.82
C TYR A 156 3.00 -16.67 -0.65
N ALA A 157 1.87 -15.99 -0.79
CA ALA A 157 1.78 -14.55 -0.57
C ALA A 157 1.78 -14.19 0.92
N ASN A 158 2.23 -12.99 1.21
CA ASN A 158 2.14 -12.35 2.52
C ASN A 158 1.23 -11.13 2.37
N ILE A 159 0.09 -11.10 3.07
CA ILE A 159 -0.91 -10.05 2.97
C ILE A 159 -1.18 -9.37 4.31
N GLY A 160 -1.61 -8.11 4.27
CA GLY A 160 -2.08 -7.34 5.42
C GLY A 160 -3.59 -7.13 5.43
N SER A 161 -4.22 -7.16 4.26
CA SER A 161 -5.66 -6.91 4.13
C SER A 161 -6.29 -7.76 3.02
N VAL A 162 -7.61 -7.78 2.99
CA VAL A 162 -8.38 -8.38 1.89
C VAL A 162 -8.20 -7.63 0.56
N GLY A 163 -7.79 -6.36 0.61
CA GLY A 163 -7.46 -5.56 -0.57
C GLY A 163 -6.27 -6.13 -1.36
N ASP A 164 -5.38 -6.88 -0.71
CA ASP A 164 -4.21 -7.48 -1.34
C ASP A 164 -4.56 -8.73 -2.17
N LEU A 165 -5.78 -9.29 -2.01
CA LEU A 165 -6.19 -10.54 -2.66
C LEU A 165 -6.15 -10.47 -4.18
N GLY A 166 -6.45 -9.30 -4.76
CA GLY A 166 -6.34 -9.09 -6.20
C GLY A 166 -4.93 -9.36 -6.71
N TYR A 167 -3.91 -8.80 -6.05
CA TYR A 167 -2.51 -9.03 -6.39
C TYR A 167 -2.06 -10.47 -6.17
N VAL A 168 -2.58 -11.14 -5.13
CA VAL A 168 -2.30 -12.55 -4.86
C VAL A 168 -2.77 -13.42 -6.02
N MET A 169 -3.96 -13.15 -6.53
CA MET A 169 -4.55 -13.89 -7.66
C MET A 169 -3.84 -13.55 -8.97
N GLU A 170 -3.57 -12.28 -9.21
CA GLU A 170 -2.88 -11.82 -10.41
C GLU A 170 -1.47 -12.43 -10.55
N ASN A 171 -0.76 -12.60 -9.44
CA ASN A 171 0.57 -13.20 -9.42
C ASN A 171 0.59 -14.71 -9.22
N ASP A 172 -0.57 -15.36 -9.31
CA ASP A 172 -0.74 -16.83 -9.20
C ASP A 172 -0.02 -17.43 -7.97
N ALA A 173 -0.15 -16.80 -6.82
CA ALA A 173 0.42 -17.34 -5.60
C ALA A 173 -0.20 -18.71 -5.24
N GLY A 174 0.63 -19.63 -4.75
CA GLY A 174 0.20 -20.95 -4.32
C GLY A 174 -0.72 -20.97 -3.10
N GLY A 175 -0.95 -19.80 -2.51
CA GLY A 175 -1.80 -19.58 -1.36
C GLY A 175 -1.36 -18.35 -0.58
N ILE A 176 -1.92 -18.17 0.61
CA ILE A 176 -1.53 -17.15 1.58
C ILE A 176 -0.71 -17.82 2.67
N GLY A 177 0.59 -17.54 2.70
CA GLY A 177 1.51 -18.05 3.72
C GLY A 177 1.47 -17.27 5.02
N LEU A 178 1.02 -16.01 4.95
CA LEU A 178 0.84 -15.17 6.12
C LEU A 178 -0.21 -14.09 5.85
N PHE A 179 -1.36 -14.20 6.52
CA PHE A 179 -2.29 -13.09 6.68
C PHE A 179 -2.00 -12.42 8.03
N ARG A 180 -1.52 -11.21 7.99
CA ARG A 180 -1.16 -10.44 9.18
C ARG A 180 -2.40 -9.82 9.80
N SER A 181 -3.04 -10.54 10.74
CA SER A 181 -4.31 -10.14 11.36
C SER A 181 -4.25 -8.81 12.10
N GLU A 182 -3.07 -8.40 12.56
CA GLU A 182 -2.88 -7.14 13.26
C GLU A 182 -3.24 -5.90 12.43
N PHE A 183 -3.22 -6.00 11.10
CA PHE A 183 -3.67 -4.91 10.25
C PHE A 183 -5.17 -4.60 10.37
N LEU A 184 -5.97 -5.55 10.84
CA LEU A 184 -7.38 -5.31 11.16
C LEU A 184 -7.57 -4.43 12.40
N TYR A 185 -6.54 -4.30 13.23
CA TYR A 185 -6.51 -3.51 14.45
C TYR A 185 -5.89 -2.12 14.23
N LEU A 186 -5.14 -1.91 13.15
CA LEU A 186 -4.47 -0.64 12.87
C LEU A 186 -5.43 0.36 12.24
N GLY A 187 -5.19 1.66 12.51
CA GLY A 187 -5.95 2.76 11.89
C GLY A 187 -7.39 2.90 12.37
N ARG A 188 -7.74 2.34 13.53
CA ARG A 188 -9.06 2.44 14.16
C ARG A 188 -8.93 2.89 15.63
N ASN A 189 -10.08 3.26 16.21
CA ASN A 189 -10.15 3.74 17.59
C ASN A 189 -10.63 2.68 18.59
N ASP A 190 -11.02 1.48 18.12
CA ASP A 190 -11.57 0.40 18.92
C ASP A 190 -11.13 -0.97 18.38
N PHE A 191 -11.40 -2.01 19.14
CA PHE A 191 -11.16 -3.38 18.70
C PHE A 191 -12.07 -3.78 17.54
N PRO A 192 -11.55 -4.50 16.51
CA PRO A 192 -12.40 -5.07 15.49
C PRO A 192 -13.35 -6.09 16.13
N THR A 193 -14.61 -6.05 15.73
CA THR A 193 -15.59 -7.05 16.16
C THR A 193 -15.23 -8.43 15.62
N GLU A 194 -15.75 -9.48 16.25
CA GLU A 194 -15.60 -10.86 15.76
C GLU A 194 -16.16 -11.01 14.36
N GLU A 195 -17.30 -10.37 14.05
CA GLU A 195 -17.91 -10.41 12.72
C GLU A 195 -17.03 -9.73 11.66
N GLU A 196 -16.44 -8.58 11.93
CA GLU A 196 -15.54 -7.90 10.99
C GLU A 196 -14.31 -8.79 10.67
N GLN A 197 -13.72 -9.39 11.68
CA GLN A 197 -12.61 -10.33 11.52
C GLN A 197 -13.04 -11.56 10.71
N PHE A 198 -14.19 -12.14 11.06
CA PHE A 198 -14.76 -13.29 10.34
C PHE A 198 -14.96 -13.01 8.87
N GLN A 199 -15.54 -11.85 8.51
CA GLN A 199 -15.77 -11.48 7.12
C GLN A 199 -14.45 -11.33 6.35
N ALA A 200 -13.44 -10.72 6.95
CA ALA A 200 -12.13 -10.58 6.33
C ALA A 200 -11.46 -11.94 6.06
N TYR A 201 -11.47 -12.85 7.03
CA TYR A 201 -10.88 -14.17 6.87
C TYR A 201 -11.69 -15.05 5.92
N LYS A 202 -13.01 -15.00 6.00
CA LYS A 202 -13.92 -15.70 5.08
C LYS A 202 -13.67 -15.28 3.64
N GLN A 203 -13.57 -13.99 3.38
CA GLN A 203 -13.26 -13.47 2.04
C GLN A 203 -11.92 -13.99 1.53
N ALA A 204 -10.87 -13.95 2.37
CA ALA A 204 -9.57 -14.50 2.00
C ALA A 204 -9.63 -15.99 1.64
N VAL A 205 -10.27 -16.80 2.47
CA VAL A 205 -10.41 -18.25 2.25
C VAL A 205 -11.23 -18.56 1.01
N GLN A 206 -12.34 -17.85 0.80
CA GLN A 206 -13.20 -18.02 -0.38
C GLN A 206 -12.49 -17.64 -1.67
N THR A 207 -11.77 -16.50 -1.68
CA THR A 207 -11.01 -16.05 -2.85
C THR A 207 -9.90 -17.04 -3.20
N MET A 208 -9.25 -17.64 -2.19
CA MET A 208 -8.18 -18.61 -2.42
C MET A 208 -8.67 -19.99 -2.89
N ALA A 209 -9.99 -20.25 -2.88
CA ALA A 209 -10.65 -21.41 -3.51
C ALA A 209 -9.94 -22.76 -3.23
N GLY A 210 -9.68 -23.08 -1.97
CA GLY A 210 -9.03 -24.32 -1.53
C GLY A 210 -7.49 -24.29 -1.49
N LYS A 211 -6.85 -23.21 -1.98
CA LYS A 211 -5.43 -22.98 -1.73
C LYS A 211 -5.20 -22.69 -0.22
N LYS A 212 -4.00 -22.94 0.26
CA LYS A 212 -3.63 -22.76 1.66
C LYS A 212 -3.75 -21.32 2.09
N VAL A 213 -4.35 -21.06 3.25
CA VAL A 213 -4.41 -19.75 3.92
C VAL A 213 -3.96 -19.92 5.36
N ILE A 214 -2.89 -19.21 5.74
CA ILE A 214 -2.37 -19.15 7.10
C ILE A 214 -2.67 -17.78 7.66
N ILE A 215 -3.46 -17.72 8.72
CA ILE A 215 -3.80 -16.49 9.44
C ILE A 215 -2.91 -16.44 10.68
N ARG A 216 -2.13 -15.37 10.81
CA ARG A 216 -1.37 -15.10 12.03
C ARG A 216 -2.34 -14.60 13.11
N THR A 217 -2.25 -15.11 14.30
CA THR A 217 -2.90 -14.52 15.47
C THR A 217 -2.29 -13.16 15.77
N LEU A 218 -2.88 -12.42 16.72
CA LEU A 218 -2.46 -11.06 17.05
C LEU A 218 -0.93 -10.94 17.25
N ASP A 219 -0.31 -9.98 16.55
CA ASP A 219 1.09 -9.60 16.72
C ASP A 219 1.21 -8.08 16.89
N ILE A 220 0.61 -7.55 17.96
CA ILE A 220 0.69 -6.15 18.38
C ILE A 220 1.56 -6.04 19.62
N GLY A 221 2.36 -4.99 19.68
CA GLY A 221 3.23 -4.62 20.79
C GLY A 221 3.40 -3.11 20.84
N ALA A 222 4.23 -2.60 21.74
CA ALA A 222 4.50 -1.17 21.92
C ALA A 222 5.19 -0.49 20.71
N ASP A 223 5.68 -1.27 19.75
CA ASP A 223 6.21 -0.82 18.46
C ASP A 223 5.12 -0.38 17.46
N LYS A 224 3.88 -0.78 17.72
CA LYS A 224 2.73 -0.39 16.90
C LYS A 224 1.84 0.55 17.70
N GLN A 225 1.67 1.76 17.21
CA GLN A 225 0.88 2.80 17.89
C GLN A 225 -0.62 2.47 17.75
N VAL A 226 -1.15 1.70 18.69
CA VAL A 226 -2.56 1.34 18.81
C VAL A 226 -3.04 1.83 20.17
N GLU A 227 -3.54 3.06 20.21
CA GLU A 227 -3.83 3.77 21.46
C GLU A 227 -4.79 3.03 22.39
N TYR A 228 -5.84 2.41 21.85
CA TYR A 228 -6.85 1.70 22.64
C TYR A 228 -6.34 0.40 23.31
N PHE A 229 -5.15 -0.08 22.95
CA PHE A 229 -4.48 -1.16 23.69
C PHE A 229 -3.81 -0.66 24.99
N ASN A 230 -3.62 0.66 25.14
CA ASN A 230 -2.95 1.27 26.29
C ASN A 230 -1.58 0.63 26.62
N LEU A 231 -0.80 0.35 25.58
CA LEU A 231 0.54 -0.21 25.74
C LEU A 231 1.51 0.89 26.15
N GLY A 232 2.22 0.70 27.27
CA GLY A 232 3.29 1.60 27.70
C GLY A 232 4.49 1.57 26.74
N LYS A 233 5.32 2.62 26.81
CA LYS A 233 6.61 2.59 26.08
C LYS A 233 7.51 1.52 26.66
N GLU A 234 8.15 0.76 25.78
CA GLU A 234 9.12 -0.28 26.12
C GLU A 234 10.43 -0.03 25.35
N GLU A 235 11.55 -0.26 26.00
CA GLU A 235 12.88 -0.13 25.34
C GLU A 235 13.07 -1.19 24.24
N ASN A 236 12.56 -2.40 24.46
CA ASN A 236 12.59 -3.48 23.48
C ASN A 236 11.20 -4.09 23.29
N PRO A 237 10.36 -3.50 22.44
CA PRO A 237 9.00 -3.98 22.19
C PRO A 237 8.94 -5.41 21.64
N ALA A 238 9.99 -5.87 20.97
CA ALA A 238 10.03 -7.22 20.40
C ALA A 238 10.06 -8.30 21.48
N LEU A 239 10.69 -8.03 22.62
CA LEU A 239 10.76 -8.94 23.76
C LEU A 239 9.77 -8.57 24.89
N GLY A 240 9.05 -7.46 24.72
CA GLY A 240 8.17 -6.89 25.72
C GLY A 240 6.76 -7.50 25.77
N TYR A 241 5.82 -6.68 26.21
CA TYR A 241 4.40 -7.03 26.34
C TYR A 241 3.71 -6.97 24.96
N ARG A 242 3.68 -8.08 24.24
CA ARG A 242 3.12 -8.19 22.89
C ARG A 242 2.46 -9.54 22.63
N ALA A 243 1.73 -9.62 21.54
CA ALA A 243 1.19 -10.84 20.96
C ALA A 243 0.44 -11.70 22.01
N ILE A 244 0.85 -12.94 22.18
CA ILE A 244 0.23 -13.87 23.12
C ILE A 244 0.23 -13.35 24.57
N ARG A 245 1.21 -12.54 24.97
CA ARG A 245 1.24 -11.97 26.33
C ARG A 245 0.09 -10.98 26.55
N ILE A 246 -0.31 -10.23 25.53
CA ILE A 246 -1.52 -9.40 25.55
C ILE A 246 -2.76 -10.29 25.64
N CYS A 247 -2.85 -11.30 24.80
CA CYS A 247 -3.98 -12.23 24.75
C CYS A 247 -4.17 -13.01 26.07
N LEU A 248 -3.11 -13.31 26.82
CA LEU A 248 -3.23 -13.95 28.13
C LEU A 248 -3.82 -13.04 29.19
N LYS A 249 -3.63 -11.72 29.07
CA LYS A 249 -4.24 -10.73 30.00
C LYS A 249 -5.61 -10.25 29.53
N GLN A 250 -5.87 -10.29 28.22
CA GLN A 250 -7.13 -9.93 27.57
C GLN A 250 -7.62 -11.13 26.74
N PRO A 251 -8.11 -12.19 27.38
CA PRO A 251 -8.44 -13.47 26.71
C PRO A 251 -9.50 -13.33 25.62
N GLU A 252 -10.41 -12.36 25.73
CA GLU A 252 -11.47 -12.07 24.77
C GLU A 252 -10.93 -11.79 23.37
N ILE A 253 -9.77 -11.15 23.25
CA ILE A 253 -9.14 -10.91 21.94
C ILE A 253 -8.78 -12.23 21.26
N PHE A 254 -8.20 -13.17 22.02
CA PHE A 254 -7.78 -14.43 21.46
C PHE A 254 -8.97 -15.40 21.27
N LEU A 255 -9.96 -15.33 22.14
CA LEU A 255 -11.19 -16.13 22.02
C LEU A 255 -11.96 -15.78 20.76
N SER A 256 -12.06 -14.52 20.37
CA SER A 256 -12.62 -14.12 19.07
C SER A 256 -11.95 -14.84 17.90
N LEU A 257 -10.62 -14.85 17.87
CA LEU A 257 -9.85 -15.53 16.82
C LEU A 257 -10.10 -17.05 16.84
N ILE A 258 -10.21 -17.65 18.00
CA ILE A 258 -10.50 -19.09 18.15
C ILE A 258 -11.92 -19.40 17.66
N HIS A 259 -12.92 -18.60 18.03
CA HIS A 259 -14.30 -18.79 17.59
C HIS A 259 -14.43 -18.73 16.06
N ILE A 260 -13.70 -17.82 15.41
CA ILE A 260 -13.68 -17.70 13.96
C ILE A 260 -12.99 -18.90 13.31
N SER A 261 -11.86 -19.35 13.85
CA SER A 261 -11.04 -20.41 13.27
C SER A 261 -11.57 -21.83 13.53
N GLU A 262 -12.41 -22.02 14.54
CA GLU A 262 -12.99 -23.32 14.94
C GLU A 262 -14.38 -23.67 14.36
N PRO A 263 -15.12 -22.81 13.62
CA PRO A 263 -16.46 -23.16 13.12
C PRO A 263 -16.45 -24.35 12.17
N THR A 264 -15.33 -24.66 11.55
CA THR A 264 -15.15 -25.87 10.75
C THR A 264 -15.33 -27.15 11.56
N ARG A 265 -15.01 -27.11 12.84
CA ARG A 265 -15.22 -28.25 13.74
C ARG A 265 -16.69 -28.51 14.05
N ARG A 266 -17.52 -27.47 14.05
CA ARG A 266 -18.97 -27.57 14.24
C ARG A 266 -19.71 -28.02 12.99
N SER A 267 -19.24 -27.68 11.81
CA SER A 267 -19.86 -28.07 10.52
C SER A 267 -19.60 -29.54 10.17
N TYR A 268 -18.59 -30.19 10.77
CA TYR A 268 -18.35 -31.63 10.63
C TYR A 268 -19.14 -32.49 11.63
N ILE A 269 -19.88 -31.88 12.55
CA ILE A 269 -20.64 -32.55 13.60
C ILE A 269 -22.15 -32.45 13.34
N SER A 270 -22.58 -31.80 12.27
CA SER A 270 -23.99 -31.71 11.87
C SER A 270 -24.29 -32.49 10.62
#